data_920bbc689e00b96a2a6e967f91e13e61
#
_entry.id   920bbc689e00b96a2a6e967f91e13e61
#
_cell.length_a   1.000
_cell.length_b   1.000
_cell.length_c   1.000
_cell.angle_alpha   90.00
_cell.angle_beta   90.00
_cell.angle_gamma   90.00
#
_symmetry.space_group_name_H-M   'P 1'
#
loop_
_entity.id
_entity.type
_entity.pdbx_description
1 polymer ?
#
loop_
_entity_poly.entity_id
_entity_poly.type
_entity_poly.pdbx_seq_one_letter_code
_entity_poly.pdbx_strand_id
1 'polypeptide(L)'
;AAGRAGDPSGHRCGEGDSIPADFDSMIAKIIAWGPTREVALARLRRAMEETTVVIEGGSTNKSFILDLLDQPEVVDGSADTGWIDRVRGEGRLVSHRHSRVALVAAGIEAYLDEERIEWARLFETARGGRPQVQHRVGQGVDLKLRGAAYKVHVLRIGPHSFRVAITGA
;
A
#
# COMPACT_ATOMS: atom_id res chain seq x y z
N ALA A 1 21.48 12.51 10.93
CA ALA A 1 22.66 11.80 10.43
C ALA A 1 22.57 10.35 10.91
N ALA A 2 22.04 9.47 10.09
CA ALA A 2 21.96 8.04 10.38
C ALA A 2 23.36 7.43 10.19
N GLY A 3 23.85 6.74 11.24
CA GLY A 3 25.16 6.13 11.27
C GLY A 3 25.30 5.01 10.24
N ARG A 4 26.42 5.01 9.56
CA ARG A 4 26.91 3.94 8.68
C ARG A 4 27.14 2.67 9.50
N ALA A 5 26.26 1.68 9.38
CA ALA A 5 26.61 0.30 9.70
C ALA A 5 27.08 -0.35 8.39
N GLY A 6 28.33 -0.80 8.36
CA GLY A 6 28.91 -1.48 7.22
C GLY A 6 28.30 -2.87 7.05
N ASP A 7 27.75 -3.13 5.87
CA ASP A 7 27.31 -4.46 5.44
C ASP A 7 28.48 -5.12 4.66
N PRO A 8 28.93 -6.33 5.02
CA PRO A 8 29.95 -7.06 4.28
C PRO A 8 29.46 -7.67 2.96
N SER A 9 28.17 -7.61 2.65
CA SER A 9 27.60 -8.15 1.40
C SER A 9 27.19 -7.09 0.35
N GLY A 10 27.45 -5.81 0.60
CA GLY A 10 27.77 -4.83 -0.42
C GLY A 10 26.73 -4.36 -1.43
N HIS A 11 25.45 -4.68 -1.35
CA HIS A 11 24.46 -4.05 -2.23
C HIS A 11 23.68 -2.96 -1.47
N ARG A 12 24.11 -1.72 -1.66
CA ARG A 12 23.36 -0.52 -1.24
C ARG A 12 22.57 -0.04 -2.44
N CYS A 13 21.24 -0.17 -2.38
CA CYS A 13 20.38 0.60 -3.26
C CYS A 13 20.21 1.99 -2.65
N GLY A 14 20.54 3.03 -3.42
CA GLY A 14 20.32 4.43 -3.09
C GLY A 14 19.14 5.00 -3.90
N GLU A 15 18.80 6.25 -3.61
CA GLU A 15 17.82 6.98 -4.40
C GLU A 15 18.32 7.13 -5.86
N GLY A 16 17.46 6.75 -6.82
CA GLY A 16 17.78 6.75 -8.24
C GLY A 16 18.44 5.46 -8.77
N ASP A 17 18.72 4.48 -7.91
CA ASP A 17 19.25 3.20 -8.36
C ASP A 17 18.19 2.35 -9.05
N SER A 18 18.60 1.59 -10.06
CA SER A 18 17.77 0.60 -10.74
C SER A 18 18.04 -0.80 -10.19
N ILE A 19 16.96 -1.53 -9.87
CA ILE A 19 17.03 -2.92 -9.40
C ILE A 19 16.72 -3.82 -10.58
N PRO A 20 17.72 -4.58 -11.11
CA PRO A 20 17.49 -5.50 -12.22
C PRO A 20 16.53 -6.63 -11.82
N ALA A 21 15.54 -6.91 -12.66
CA ALA A 21 14.55 -7.97 -12.42
C ALA A 21 15.14 -9.40 -12.43
N ASP A 22 16.34 -9.57 -13.00
CA ASP A 22 17.01 -10.86 -13.16
C ASP A 22 17.77 -11.32 -11.91
N PHE A 23 17.86 -10.46 -10.88
CA PHE A 23 18.56 -10.77 -9.63
C PHE A 23 17.57 -11.02 -8.47
N ASP A 24 18.13 -11.50 -7.35
CA ASP A 24 17.39 -11.68 -6.09
C ASP A 24 16.62 -10.40 -5.74
N SER A 25 15.35 -10.56 -5.39
CA SER A 25 14.46 -9.48 -5.00
C SER A 25 14.81 -8.83 -3.65
N MET A 26 15.88 -9.29 -2.97
CA MET A 26 16.31 -8.74 -1.69
C MET A 26 17.06 -7.42 -1.86
N ILE A 27 16.39 -6.30 -1.56
CA ILE A 27 16.96 -4.96 -1.69
C ILE A 27 17.65 -4.45 -0.42
N ALA A 28 17.22 -4.94 0.74
CA ALA A 28 17.79 -4.54 2.02
C ALA A 28 17.59 -5.61 3.09
N LYS A 29 18.49 -5.63 4.07
CA LYS A 29 18.36 -6.44 5.28
C LYS A 29 18.35 -5.54 6.50
N ILE A 30 17.31 -5.62 7.31
CA ILE A 30 17.18 -4.86 8.55
C ILE A 30 17.42 -5.83 9.71
N ILE A 31 18.41 -5.53 10.54
CA ILE A 31 18.79 -6.33 11.69
C ILE A 31 18.60 -5.50 12.95
N ALA A 32 17.89 -6.04 13.93
CA ALA A 32 17.73 -5.44 15.24
C ALA A 32 18.27 -6.37 16.32
N TRP A 33 18.89 -5.77 17.31
CA TRP A 33 19.38 -6.47 18.49
C TRP A 33 18.70 -5.96 19.75
N GLY A 34 18.51 -6.83 20.72
CA GLY A 34 17.98 -6.49 22.04
C GLY A 34 18.40 -7.52 23.10
N PRO A 35 18.42 -7.16 24.40
CA PRO A 35 18.77 -8.08 25.48
C PRO A 35 17.73 -9.20 25.64
N THR A 36 16.50 -8.99 25.19
CA THR A 36 15.44 -9.99 25.12
C THR A 36 14.81 -10.02 23.73
N ARG A 37 14.12 -11.12 23.42
CA ARG A 37 13.40 -11.27 22.16
C ARG A 37 12.38 -10.14 21.96
N GLU A 38 11.62 -9.82 22.99
CA GLU A 38 10.60 -8.76 22.95
C GLU A 38 11.19 -7.40 22.57
N VAL A 39 12.33 -7.04 23.19
CA VAL A 39 13.03 -5.78 22.88
C VAL A 39 13.58 -5.78 21.46
N ALA A 40 14.13 -6.92 21.00
CA ALA A 40 14.61 -7.04 19.62
C ALA A 40 13.47 -6.90 18.60
N LEU A 41 12.34 -7.56 18.83
CA LEU A 41 11.15 -7.48 17.97
C LEU A 41 10.54 -6.07 17.97
N ALA A 42 10.45 -5.41 19.12
CA ALA A 42 9.94 -4.04 19.21
C ALA A 42 10.83 -3.06 18.43
N ARG A 43 12.16 -3.20 18.53
CA ARG A 43 13.11 -2.40 17.76
C ARG A 43 13.03 -2.67 16.27
N LEU A 44 12.90 -3.95 15.87
CA LEU A 44 12.76 -4.34 14.46
C LEU A 44 11.47 -3.77 13.86
N ARG A 45 10.35 -3.88 14.59
CA ARG A 45 9.07 -3.32 14.17
C ARG A 45 9.18 -1.82 13.95
N ARG A 46 9.73 -1.09 14.92
CA ARG A 46 9.92 0.35 14.81
C ARG A 46 10.81 0.71 13.62
N ALA A 47 11.94 0.04 13.46
CA ALA A 47 12.83 0.27 12.32
C ALA A 47 12.13 0.02 10.98
N MET A 48 11.33 -1.04 10.88
CA MET A 48 10.54 -1.33 9.69
C MET A 48 9.46 -0.28 9.44
N GLU A 49 8.78 0.24 10.46
CA GLU A 49 7.77 1.30 10.33
C GLU A 49 8.39 2.61 9.83
N GLU A 50 9.53 2.99 10.39
CA GLU A 50 10.27 4.21 10.04
C GLU A 50 10.96 4.12 8.67
N THR A 51 11.28 2.92 8.18
CA THR A 51 11.92 2.73 6.88
C THR A 51 10.96 3.09 5.75
N THR A 52 11.33 4.02 4.90
CA THR A 52 10.59 4.37 3.67
C THR A 52 11.29 3.74 2.48
N VAL A 53 10.53 2.94 1.70
CA VAL A 53 11.00 2.35 0.44
C VAL A 53 9.96 2.66 -0.63
N VAL A 54 10.37 3.35 -1.67
CA VAL A 54 9.56 3.68 -2.84
C VAL A 54 10.22 3.04 -4.06
N ILE A 55 9.48 2.19 -4.76
CA ILE A 55 9.96 1.52 -5.99
C ILE A 55 9.00 1.90 -7.10
N GLU A 56 9.50 2.63 -8.09
CA GLU A 56 8.72 3.00 -9.26
C GLU A 56 8.38 1.75 -10.08
N GLY A 57 7.10 1.54 -10.36
CA GLY A 57 6.62 0.34 -11.07
C GLY A 57 6.69 -0.98 -10.28
N GLY A 58 7.05 -0.92 -8.98
CA GLY A 58 7.20 -2.09 -8.13
C GLY A 58 6.49 -1.99 -6.79
N SER A 59 6.64 -3.03 -5.99
CA SER A 59 6.09 -3.10 -4.63
C SER A 59 7.09 -3.72 -3.67
N THR A 60 6.94 -3.45 -2.37
CA THR A 60 7.75 -4.04 -1.31
C THR A 60 6.92 -5.03 -0.48
N ASN A 61 7.60 -5.94 0.20
CA ASN A 61 6.99 -6.84 1.17
C ASN A 61 6.95 -6.27 2.61
N LYS A 62 7.18 -4.95 2.77
CA LYS A 62 7.24 -4.28 4.08
C LYS A 62 6.00 -4.54 4.94
N SER A 63 4.80 -4.36 4.37
CA SER A 63 3.54 -4.60 5.10
C SER A 63 3.38 -6.05 5.52
N PHE A 64 3.77 -6.98 4.67
CA PHE A 64 3.78 -8.41 4.96
C PHE A 64 4.72 -8.74 6.13
N ILE A 65 5.94 -8.20 6.13
CA ILE A 65 6.90 -8.41 7.22
C ILE A 65 6.37 -7.84 8.54
N LEU A 66 5.77 -6.65 8.52
CA LEU A 66 5.16 -6.06 9.71
C LEU A 66 4.04 -6.94 10.28
N ASP A 67 3.21 -7.55 9.41
CA ASP A 67 2.16 -8.47 9.85
C ASP A 67 2.74 -9.81 10.37
N LEU A 68 3.87 -10.27 9.82
CA LEU A 68 4.59 -11.42 10.37
C LEU A 68 5.09 -11.16 11.78
N LEU A 69 5.65 -9.96 12.05
CA LEU A 69 6.16 -9.60 13.37
C LEU A 69 5.07 -9.53 14.46
N ASP A 70 3.79 -9.48 14.06
CA ASP A 70 2.62 -9.49 14.94
C ASP A 70 2.09 -10.92 15.22
N GLN A 71 2.58 -11.95 14.50
CA GLN A 71 2.09 -13.32 14.69
C GLN A 71 2.60 -13.92 16.00
N PRO A 72 1.72 -14.61 16.75
CA PRO A 72 2.10 -15.23 18.03
C PRO A 72 3.32 -16.14 17.93
N GLU A 73 3.37 -16.97 16.87
CA GLU A 73 4.45 -17.93 16.64
C GLU A 73 5.80 -17.24 16.35
N VAL A 74 5.77 -16.03 15.79
CA VAL A 74 6.98 -15.21 15.62
C VAL A 74 7.34 -14.53 16.94
N VAL A 75 6.37 -14.09 17.72
CA VAL A 75 6.60 -13.43 19.01
C VAL A 75 7.19 -14.40 20.02
N ASP A 76 6.68 -15.61 20.13
CA ASP A 76 7.15 -16.63 21.08
C ASP A 76 8.35 -17.45 20.58
N GLY A 77 8.64 -17.40 19.28
CA GLY A 77 9.78 -18.09 18.65
C GLY A 77 9.49 -19.52 18.24
N SER A 78 8.23 -19.95 18.19
CA SER A 78 7.82 -21.29 17.77
C SER A 78 7.73 -21.46 16.25
N ALA A 79 7.82 -20.36 15.48
CA ALA A 79 7.81 -20.40 14.01
C ALA A 79 9.05 -21.16 13.48
N ASP A 80 8.83 -22.26 12.78
CA ASP A 80 9.84 -23.03 12.07
C ASP A 80 10.01 -22.58 10.61
N THR A 81 10.94 -23.18 9.87
CA THR A 81 11.23 -22.83 8.47
C THR A 81 10.07 -23.08 7.50
N GLY A 82 9.13 -23.97 7.82
CA GLY A 82 7.93 -24.26 7.02
C GLY A 82 6.69 -23.48 7.45
N TRP A 83 6.80 -22.70 8.52
CA TRP A 83 5.65 -22.00 9.13
C TRP A 83 4.99 -21.01 8.16
N ILE A 84 5.76 -20.22 7.44
CA ILE A 84 5.24 -19.23 6.49
C ILE A 84 4.37 -19.90 5.41
N ASP A 85 4.82 -21.01 4.85
CA ASP A 85 4.09 -21.72 3.81
C ASP A 85 2.76 -22.29 4.33
N ARG A 86 2.75 -22.82 5.55
CA ARG A 86 1.53 -23.34 6.19
C ARG A 86 0.50 -22.21 6.40
N VAL A 87 0.87 -21.14 7.08
CA VAL A 87 -0.05 -20.04 7.40
C VAL A 87 -0.48 -19.25 6.18
N ARG A 88 0.34 -19.23 5.13
CA ARG A 88 -0.03 -18.67 3.82
C ARG A 88 -1.10 -19.52 3.15
N GLY A 89 -0.97 -20.85 3.20
CA GLY A 89 -2.00 -21.78 2.70
C GLY A 89 -3.33 -21.65 3.45
N GLU A 90 -3.30 -21.30 4.73
CA GLU A 90 -4.48 -21.02 5.57
C GLU A 90 -5.10 -19.62 5.32
N GLY A 91 -4.48 -18.79 4.50
CA GLY A 91 -4.94 -17.43 4.23
C GLY A 91 -4.72 -16.42 5.38
N ARG A 92 -4.00 -16.81 6.43
CA ARG A 92 -3.76 -15.98 7.64
C ARG A 92 -2.82 -14.80 7.39
N LEU A 93 -1.97 -14.87 6.35
CA LEU A 93 -0.97 -13.86 6.04
C LEU A 93 -1.40 -12.87 4.96
N VAL A 94 -2.69 -12.58 4.88
CA VAL A 94 -3.18 -11.52 4.00
C VAL A 94 -3.12 -10.20 4.74
N SER A 95 -2.12 -9.37 4.43
CA SER A 95 -2.01 -8.05 5.05
C SER A 95 -3.22 -7.18 4.73
N HIS A 96 -3.91 -6.72 5.76
CA HIS A 96 -4.98 -5.72 5.66
C HIS A 96 -4.52 -4.30 6.00
N ARG A 97 -3.21 -4.14 6.31
CA ARG A 97 -2.61 -2.84 6.52
C ARG A 97 -2.83 -1.97 5.29
N HIS A 98 -3.22 -0.76 5.51
CA HIS A 98 -3.46 0.23 4.45
C HIS A 98 -4.57 -0.10 3.43
N SER A 99 -5.33 -1.20 3.58
CA SER A 99 -6.43 -1.54 2.67
C SER A 99 -7.44 -0.39 2.55
N ARG A 100 -7.77 0.27 3.67
CA ARG A 100 -8.69 1.43 3.66
C ARG A 100 -8.09 2.61 2.91
N VAL A 101 -6.80 2.87 3.09
CA VAL A 101 -6.08 3.96 2.39
C VAL A 101 -6.04 3.68 0.88
N ALA A 102 -5.77 2.43 0.49
CA ALA A 102 -5.78 2.02 -0.91
C ALA A 102 -7.16 2.20 -1.55
N LEU A 103 -8.24 1.83 -0.85
CA LEU A 103 -9.61 2.02 -1.33
C LEU A 103 -9.96 3.51 -1.46
N VAL A 104 -9.53 4.34 -0.50
CA VAL A 104 -9.74 5.80 -0.57
C VAL A 104 -8.99 6.38 -1.76
N ALA A 105 -7.71 6.04 -1.94
CA ALA A 105 -6.91 6.53 -3.06
C ALA A 105 -7.49 6.10 -4.40
N ALA A 106 -7.82 4.81 -4.56
CA ALA A 106 -8.44 4.31 -5.79
C ALA A 106 -9.80 4.95 -6.09
N GLY A 107 -10.61 5.20 -5.04
CA GLY A 107 -11.89 5.88 -5.20
C GLY A 107 -11.72 7.32 -5.67
N ILE A 108 -10.76 8.06 -5.10
CA ILE A 108 -10.46 9.45 -5.51
C ILE A 108 -9.92 9.48 -6.94
N GLU A 109 -9.01 8.60 -7.31
CA GLU A 109 -8.49 8.50 -8.68
C GLU A 109 -9.61 8.23 -9.70
N ALA A 110 -10.47 7.26 -9.43
CA ALA A 110 -11.61 6.95 -10.28
C ALA A 110 -12.56 8.16 -10.43
N TYR A 111 -12.80 8.91 -9.34
CA TYR A 111 -13.58 10.13 -9.37
C TYR A 111 -12.93 11.20 -10.26
N LEU A 112 -11.62 11.42 -10.14
CA LEU A 112 -10.88 12.40 -10.92
C LEU A 112 -10.82 12.04 -12.42
N ASP A 113 -10.72 10.76 -12.73
CA ASP A 113 -10.76 10.27 -14.12
C ASP A 113 -12.13 10.53 -14.78
N GLU A 114 -13.21 10.23 -14.06
CA GLU A 114 -14.55 10.52 -14.56
C GLU A 114 -14.79 12.04 -14.70
N GLU A 115 -14.33 12.84 -13.74
CA GLU A 115 -14.40 14.31 -13.83
C GLU A 115 -13.68 14.81 -15.07
N ARG A 116 -12.51 14.26 -15.42
CA ARG A 116 -11.79 14.61 -16.67
C ARG A 116 -12.59 14.25 -17.92
N ILE A 117 -13.22 13.08 -17.93
CA ILE A 117 -14.07 12.63 -19.05
C ILE A 117 -15.29 13.54 -19.20
N GLU A 118 -15.94 13.92 -18.10
CA GLU A 118 -17.08 14.82 -18.12
C GLU A 118 -16.69 16.22 -18.62
N TRP A 119 -15.56 16.75 -18.19
CA TRP A 119 -15.03 18.02 -18.71
C TRP A 119 -14.74 17.96 -20.20
N ALA A 120 -14.09 16.90 -20.68
CA ALA A 120 -13.82 16.71 -22.10
C ALA A 120 -15.13 16.71 -22.92
N ARG A 121 -16.13 15.96 -22.44
CA ARG A 121 -17.47 15.88 -23.06
C ARG A 121 -18.20 17.24 -23.05
N LEU A 122 -18.10 17.99 -21.94
CA LEU A 122 -18.67 19.33 -21.84
C LEU A 122 -18.08 20.27 -22.91
N PHE A 123 -16.74 20.31 -23.05
CA PHE A 123 -16.08 21.14 -24.02
C PHE A 123 -16.40 20.72 -25.46
N GLU A 124 -16.53 19.44 -25.72
CA GLU A 124 -16.88 18.91 -27.04
C GLU A 124 -18.32 19.31 -27.43
N THR A 125 -19.28 19.13 -26.51
CA THR A 125 -20.69 19.47 -26.74
C THR A 125 -20.93 20.99 -26.75
N ALA A 126 -20.16 21.77 -25.97
CA ALA A 126 -20.25 23.23 -25.98
C ALA A 126 -19.92 23.84 -27.36
N ARG A 127 -18.99 23.21 -28.09
CA ARG A 127 -18.70 23.64 -29.51
C ARG A 127 -19.89 23.46 -30.43
N GLY A 128 -20.80 22.52 -30.15
CA GLY A 128 -22.06 22.31 -30.87
C GLY A 128 -23.22 23.19 -30.41
N GLY A 129 -23.00 24.14 -29.49
CA GLY A 129 -23.99 25.14 -29.07
C GLY A 129 -24.92 24.69 -27.93
N ARG A 130 -24.83 23.47 -27.41
CA ARG A 130 -25.67 23.01 -26.30
C ARG A 130 -24.89 22.10 -25.38
N PRO A 131 -24.20 22.64 -24.35
CA PRO A 131 -23.42 21.84 -23.40
C PRO A 131 -24.34 20.86 -22.63
N GLN A 132 -23.93 19.61 -22.58
CA GLN A 132 -24.59 18.57 -21.75
C GLN A 132 -23.76 18.38 -20.50
N VAL A 133 -24.36 18.70 -19.36
CA VAL A 133 -23.79 18.47 -18.03
C VAL A 133 -24.66 17.48 -17.29
N GLN A 134 -24.11 16.36 -16.85
CA GLN A 134 -24.76 15.51 -15.87
C GLN A 134 -24.36 15.99 -14.48
N HIS A 135 -25.29 16.65 -13.80
CA HIS A 135 -25.05 17.11 -12.44
C HIS A 135 -25.25 15.95 -11.47
N ARG A 136 -24.17 15.28 -11.08
CA ARG A 136 -24.17 14.26 -10.04
C ARG A 136 -23.46 14.80 -8.79
N VAL A 137 -24.15 14.76 -7.66
CA VAL A 137 -23.56 15.10 -6.37
C VAL A 137 -22.86 13.87 -5.82
N GLY A 138 -21.54 13.79 -6.04
CA GLY A 138 -20.72 12.65 -5.66
C GLY A 138 -20.85 11.47 -6.62
N GLN A 139 -19.91 10.55 -6.54
CA GLN A 139 -19.83 9.38 -7.41
C GLN A 139 -19.60 8.11 -6.59
N GLY A 140 -20.37 7.07 -6.92
CA GLY A 140 -20.16 5.73 -6.40
C GLY A 140 -19.29 4.91 -7.34
N VAL A 141 -18.23 4.30 -6.80
CA VAL A 141 -17.32 3.41 -7.53
C VAL A 141 -17.35 2.03 -6.87
N ASP A 142 -17.53 0.98 -7.66
CA ASP A 142 -17.42 -0.40 -7.19
C ASP A 142 -15.97 -0.87 -7.34
N LEU A 143 -15.32 -1.16 -6.23
CA LEU A 143 -13.93 -1.61 -6.18
C LEU A 143 -13.84 -3.04 -5.66
N LYS A 144 -12.90 -3.81 -6.20
CA LYS A 144 -12.54 -5.13 -5.67
C LYS A 144 -11.15 -5.06 -5.07
N LEU A 145 -11.02 -5.46 -3.81
CA LEU A 145 -9.74 -5.60 -3.15
C LEU A 145 -9.66 -7.01 -2.55
N ARG A 146 -8.69 -7.80 -3.02
CA ARG A 146 -8.43 -9.17 -2.52
C ARG A 146 -9.67 -10.09 -2.52
N GLY A 147 -10.49 -9.99 -3.55
CA GLY A 147 -11.70 -10.78 -3.70
C GLY A 147 -12.95 -10.23 -3.03
N ALA A 148 -12.81 -9.29 -2.10
CA ALA A 148 -13.93 -8.60 -1.48
C ALA A 148 -14.39 -7.39 -2.31
N ALA A 149 -15.70 -7.17 -2.38
CA ALA A 149 -16.30 -6.06 -3.11
C ALA A 149 -16.63 -4.91 -2.15
N TYR A 150 -16.27 -3.70 -2.56
CA TYR A 150 -16.51 -2.47 -1.81
C TYR A 150 -17.20 -1.46 -2.68
N LYS A 151 -18.17 -0.75 -2.11
CA LYS A 151 -18.73 0.46 -2.72
C LYS A 151 -18.08 1.68 -2.07
N VAL A 152 -17.41 2.47 -2.88
CA VAL A 152 -16.72 3.68 -2.44
C VAL A 152 -17.46 4.88 -3.03
N HIS A 153 -18.02 5.72 -2.17
CA HIS A 153 -18.70 6.93 -2.58
C HIS A 153 -17.80 8.13 -2.31
N VAL A 154 -17.48 8.90 -3.36
CA VAL A 154 -16.58 10.05 -3.30
C VAL A 154 -17.36 11.32 -3.58
N LEU A 155 -17.19 12.31 -2.71
CA LEU A 155 -17.74 13.66 -2.86
C LEU A 155 -16.61 14.67 -2.73
N ARG A 156 -16.41 15.51 -3.74
CA ARG A 156 -15.48 16.64 -3.67
C ARG A 156 -16.08 17.76 -2.84
N ILE A 157 -15.38 18.17 -1.77
CA ILE A 157 -15.81 19.24 -0.84
C ILE A 157 -14.90 20.46 -0.89
N GLY A 158 -13.84 20.41 -1.70
CA GLY A 158 -12.90 21.52 -1.90
C GLY A 158 -11.92 21.21 -3.03
N PRO A 159 -11.02 22.16 -3.37
CA PRO A 159 -10.08 21.99 -4.49
C PRO A 159 -9.21 20.71 -4.37
N HIS A 160 -8.80 20.39 -3.15
CA HIS A 160 -7.96 19.22 -2.81
C HIS A 160 -8.56 18.40 -1.66
N SER A 161 -9.87 18.53 -1.42
CA SER A 161 -10.53 17.88 -0.28
C SER A 161 -11.69 17.02 -0.76
N PHE A 162 -11.72 15.78 -0.28
CA PHE A 162 -12.74 14.80 -0.63
C PHE A 162 -13.34 14.19 0.63
N ARG A 163 -14.64 13.92 0.58
CA ARG A 163 -15.32 13.07 1.56
C ARG A 163 -15.51 11.71 0.91
N VAL A 164 -14.97 10.67 1.56
CA VAL A 164 -15.04 9.31 1.04
C VAL A 164 -15.78 8.43 2.04
N ALA A 165 -16.84 7.77 1.59
CA ALA A 165 -17.56 6.75 2.35
C ALA A 165 -17.32 5.39 1.70
N ILE A 166 -16.98 4.38 2.52
CA ILE A 166 -16.73 3.01 2.08
C ILE A 166 -17.74 2.11 2.74
N THR A 167 -18.45 1.31 1.94
CA THR A 167 -19.40 0.29 2.40
C THR A 167 -19.07 -1.03 1.73
N GLY A 168 -19.27 -2.14 2.45
CA GLY A 168 -18.97 -3.49 1.95
C GLY A 168 -17.89 -4.19 2.77
N ALA A 169 -17.80 -5.52 2.57
CA ALA A 169 -17.11 -6.65 3.20
C ALA A 169 -17.13 -6.71 4.69
#